data_8fb20c29d97627af421d1e77e655849c
#
_entry.id   8fb20c29d97627af421d1e77e655849c
#
_cell.length_a   1.000
_cell.length_b   1.000
_cell.length_c   1.000
_cell.angle_alpha   90.00
_cell.angle_beta   90.00
_cell.angle_gamma   90.00
#
_symmetry.space_group_name_H-M   'P 1'
#
loop_
_entity.id
_entity.type
_entity.pdbx_description
1 polymer ?
#
loop_
_entity_poly.entity_id
_entity_poly.type
_entity_poly.pdbx_seq_one_letter_code
_entity_poly.pdbx_strand_id
1 'polypeptide(L)'
;ANARTARGLAFAVLAAAFTLRAVGDARSATGSSALSWLSPLGWSLHVRPFAGDRWWVLALHVLACAALTVFAYWLRGRRDVGAGLLAERPGAGTAGPALAGPLALAWRVSRGALLLWTAGLCLYGLMIGSVVHGVGDEVGDSGLARDIVTRLGGTAAMEQAFVAIAFAMLGMVASAFVISMLLRLHQEEITGRAETALAGSVSRTRWLASYLGLAIAGSGVAMLLAGTVAGLTYGI
;
A
#
# COMPACT_ATOMS: atom_id res chain seq x y z
N ALA A 1 0.02 11.74 -19.36
CA ALA A 1 0.62 10.83 -18.38
C ALA A 1 0.18 9.41 -18.74
N ASN A 2 1.14 8.50 -18.83
CA ASN A 2 0.81 7.08 -18.93
C ASN A 2 -0.14 6.73 -17.78
N ALA A 3 -1.19 5.95 -18.06
CA ALA A 3 -2.15 5.52 -17.03
C ALA A 3 -1.46 4.89 -15.81
N ARG A 4 -0.27 4.31 -16.02
CA ARG A 4 0.59 3.75 -14.98
C ARG A 4 1.14 4.83 -14.03
N THR A 5 1.63 5.94 -14.56
CA THR A 5 2.15 7.07 -13.74
C THR A 5 1.03 7.76 -12.97
N ALA A 6 -0.13 7.94 -13.60
CA ALA A 6 -1.30 8.53 -12.94
C ALA A 6 -1.80 7.67 -11.77
N ARG A 7 -1.87 6.34 -11.95
CA ARG A 7 -2.22 5.40 -10.87
C ARG A 7 -1.18 5.44 -9.75
N GLY A 8 0.11 5.40 -10.09
CA GLY A 8 1.19 5.48 -9.10
C GLY A 8 1.12 6.76 -8.26
N LEU A 9 0.85 7.90 -8.88
CA LEU A 9 0.67 9.17 -8.18
C LEU A 9 -0.57 9.15 -7.27
N ALA A 10 -1.69 8.62 -7.75
CA ALA A 10 -2.92 8.50 -6.96
C ALA A 10 -2.70 7.63 -5.71
N PHE A 11 -2.03 6.48 -5.86
CA PHE A 11 -1.69 5.63 -4.71
C PHE A 11 -0.71 6.31 -3.75
N ALA A 12 0.28 7.05 -4.25
CA ALA A 12 1.21 7.79 -3.41
C ALA A 12 0.50 8.88 -2.59
N VAL A 13 -0.44 9.61 -3.20
CA VAL A 13 -1.27 10.61 -2.50
C VAL A 13 -2.16 9.96 -1.44
N LEU A 14 -2.79 8.82 -1.78
CA LEU A 14 -3.62 8.08 -0.83
C LEU A 14 -2.79 7.56 0.35
N ALA A 15 -1.61 6.99 0.09
CA ALA A 15 -0.70 6.52 1.13
C ALA A 15 -0.22 7.67 2.03
N ALA A 16 0.12 8.82 1.44
CA ALA A 16 0.50 10.02 2.20
C ALA A 16 -0.65 10.52 3.09
N ALA A 17 -1.87 10.58 2.56
CA ALA A 17 -3.06 10.97 3.33
C ALA A 17 -3.32 10.00 4.48
N PHE A 18 -3.17 8.70 4.25
CA PHE A 18 -3.32 7.68 5.29
C PHE A 18 -2.24 7.81 6.37
N THR A 19 -0.99 8.00 5.98
CA THR A 19 0.14 8.16 6.92
C THR A 19 -0.03 9.42 7.77
N LEU A 20 -0.40 10.56 7.17
CA LEU A 20 -0.68 11.79 7.89
C LEU A 20 -1.78 11.60 8.94
N ARG A 21 -2.84 10.88 8.57
CA ARG A 21 -3.90 10.53 9.51
C ARG A 21 -3.37 9.63 10.62
N ALA A 22 -2.69 8.53 10.30
CA ALA A 22 -2.21 7.57 11.29
C ALA A 22 -1.27 8.21 12.32
N VAL A 23 -0.33 9.04 11.85
CA VAL A 23 0.58 9.80 12.72
C VAL A 23 -0.18 10.85 13.54
N GLY A 24 -1.21 11.47 12.95
CA GLY A 24 -2.05 12.43 13.63
C GLY A 24 -2.84 11.81 14.79
N ASP A 25 -3.43 10.64 14.54
CA ASP A 25 -4.22 9.92 15.54
C ASP A 25 -3.32 9.38 16.68
N ALA A 26 -2.13 8.86 16.35
CA ALA A 26 -1.16 8.37 17.33
C ALA A 26 -0.62 9.45 18.28
N ARG A 27 -0.62 10.72 17.86
CA ARG A 27 -0.13 11.86 18.67
C ARG A 27 -1.20 12.57 19.50
N SER A 28 -2.45 12.16 19.40
CA SER A 28 -3.58 12.85 20.02
C SER A 28 -4.52 11.86 20.66
N ALA A 29 -4.58 11.82 21.97
CA ALA A 29 -5.54 11.03 22.72
C ALA A 29 -7.03 11.34 22.36
N THR A 30 -7.29 12.51 21.77
CA THR A 30 -8.62 12.93 21.34
C THR A 30 -8.88 12.79 19.84
N GLY A 31 -7.91 12.27 19.07
CA GLY A 31 -8.02 12.12 17.61
C GLY A 31 -8.13 13.45 16.83
N SER A 32 -7.83 14.58 17.44
CA SER A 32 -8.02 15.93 16.86
C SER A 32 -6.71 16.68 16.58
N SER A 33 -5.67 15.98 16.11
CA SER A 33 -4.41 16.63 15.76
C SER A 33 -4.54 17.46 14.47
N ALA A 34 -3.73 18.53 14.35
CA ALA A 34 -3.65 19.32 13.12
C ALA A 34 -3.28 18.48 11.89
N LEU A 35 -2.53 17.39 12.07
CA LEU A 35 -2.15 16.44 11.00
C LEU A 35 -3.36 15.64 10.48
N SER A 36 -4.31 15.31 11.36
CA SER A 36 -5.55 14.63 10.96
C SER A 36 -6.42 15.53 10.07
N TRP A 37 -6.40 16.86 10.31
CA TRP A 37 -7.10 17.82 9.45
C TRP A 37 -6.47 18.01 8.07
N LEU A 38 -5.18 17.77 7.92
CA LEU A 38 -4.50 17.80 6.61
C LEU A 38 -4.84 16.60 5.71
N SER A 39 -5.41 15.54 6.30
CA SER A 39 -5.81 14.34 5.57
C SER A 39 -7.31 14.31 5.29
N PRO A 40 -7.73 14.15 4.02
CA PRO A 40 -9.15 13.95 3.69
C PRO A 40 -9.77 12.74 4.41
N LEU A 41 -8.96 11.71 4.72
CA LEU A 41 -9.41 10.55 5.50
C LEU A 41 -9.69 10.92 6.98
N GLY A 42 -8.99 11.90 7.53
CA GLY A 42 -9.23 12.41 8.88
C GLY A 42 -10.53 13.20 8.99
N TRP A 43 -10.94 13.89 7.93
CA TRP A 43 -12.20 14.66 7.95
C TRP A 43 -13.40 13.79 8.26
N SER A 44 -13.46 12.56 7.75
CA SER A 44 -14.57 11.63 8.02
C SER A 44 -14.75 11.33 9.51
N LEU A 45 -13.66 11.28 10.28
CA LEU A 45 -13.71 11.08 11.73
C LEU A 45 -14.16 12.34 12.48
N HIS A 46 -13.86 13.52 11.94
CA HIS A 46 -14.22 14.79 12.54
C HIS A 46 -15.71 15.14 12.37
N VAL A 47 -16.45 14.44 11.55
CA VAL A 47 -17.91 14.57 11.45
C VAL A 47 -18.57 14.23 12.78
N ARG A 48 -18.05 13.25 13.53
CA ARG A 48 -18.52 12.79 14.85
C ARG A 48 -20.04 12.66 14.92
N PRO A 49 -20.64 11.79 14.07
CA PRO A 49 -22.07 11.53 14.17
C PRO A 49 -22.39 11.04 15.58
N PHE A 50 -23.45 11.52 16.19
CA PHE A 50 -23.87 11.23 17.57
C PHE A 50 -23.03 11.83 18.70
N ALA A 51 -21.96 12.61 18.40
CA ALA A 51 -21.07 13.22 19.40
C ALA A 51 -20.66 14.64 19.01
N GLY A 52 -21.64 15.51 18.71
CA GLY A 52 -21.44 16.90 18.35
C GLY A 52 -21.70 17.28 16.89
N ASP A 53 -22.12 16.33 16.06
CA ASP A 53 -22.75 16.48 14.74
C ASP A 53 -22.17 17.56 13.81
N ARG A 54 -20.87 17.48 13.54
CA ARG A 54 -20.16 18.46 12.71
C ARG A 54 -20.34 18.17 11.22
N TRP A 55 -21.58 18.17 10.74
CA TRP A 55 -21.92 17.87 9.34
C TRP A 55 -21.27 18.82 8.34
N TRP A 56 -20.89 20.05 8.75
CA TRP A 56 -20.19 21.00 7.90
C TRP A 56 -18.85 20.45 7.37
N VAL A 57 -18.23 19.47 8.07
CA VAL A 57 -16.99 18.83 7.63
C VAL A 57 -17.16 18.08 6.31
N LEU A 58 -18.40 17.60 6.02
CA LEU A 58 -18.70 16.99 4.72
C LEU A 58 -18.55 17.99 3.57
N ALA A 59 -18.76 19.27 3.82
CA ALA A 59 -18.56 20.31 2.81
C ALA A 59 -17.08 20.35 2.34
N LEU A 60 -16.11 20.01 3.21
CA LEU A 60 -14.71 19.91 2.82
C LEU A 60 -14.48 18.81 1.77
N HIS A 61 -15.16 17.66 1.92
CA HIS A 61 -15.09 16.58 0.91
C HIS A 61 -15.67 17.03 -0.43
N VAL A 62 -16.84 17.69 -0.39
CA VAL A 62 -17.48 18.22 -1.60
C VAL A 62 -16.59 19.25 -2.29
N LEU A 63 -16.01 20.18 -1.50
CA LEU A 63 -15.09 21.19 -2.02
C LEU A 63 -13.82 20.57 -2.60
N ALA A 64 -13.24 19.57 -1.93
CA ALA A 64 -12.08 18.85 -2.44
C ALA A 64 -12.39 18.12 -3.75
N CYS A 65 -13.53 17.42 -3.83
CA CYS A 65 -14.00 16.78 -5.05
C CYS A 65 -14.21 17.79 -6.19
N ALA A 66 -14.85 18.92 -5.91
CA ALA A 66 -15.06 19.99 -6.88
C ALA A 66 -13.74 20.57 -7.36
N ALA A 67 -12.81 20.88 -6.43
CA ALA A 67 -11.50 21.41 -6.76
C ALA A 67 -10.68 20.43 -7.62
N LEU A 68 -10.67 19.16 -7.26
CA LEU A 68 -9.98 18.11 -8.04
C LEU A 68 -10.61 17.94 -9.43
N THR A 69 -11.93 18.04 -9.53
CA THR A 69 -12.65 17.96 -10.81
C THR A 69 -12.28 19.15 -11.70
N VAL A 70 -12.36 20.37 -11.18
CA VAL A 70 -11.98 21.60 -11.91
C VAL A 70 -10.50 21.51 -12.33
N PHE A 71 -9.63 21.10 -11.43
CA PHE A 71 -8.21 20.91 -11.72
C PHE A 71 -7.97 19.87 -12.82
N ALA A 72 -8.70 18.76 -12.81
CA ALA A 72 -8.63 17.73 -13.84
C ALA A 72 -9.06 18.26 -15.22
N TYR A 73 -10.16 19.04 -15.28
CA TYR A 73 -10.62 19.68 -16.52
C TYR A 73 -9.61 20.73 -17.01
N TRP A 74 -9.05 21.53 -16.11
CA TRP A 74 -8.02 22.51 -16.44
C TRP A 74 -6.76 21.83 -16.99
N LEU A 75 -6.29 20.75 -16.38
CA LEU A 75 -5.17 19.96 -16.89
C LEU A 75 -5.47 19.33 -18.25
N ARG A 76 -6.71 18.87 -18.46
CA ARG A 76 -7.15 18.32 -19.74
C ARG A 76 -7.12 19.37 -20.86
N GLY A 77 -7.53 20.59 -20.57
CA GLY A 77 -7.51 21.70 -21.53
C GLY A 77 -6.08 22.15 -21.93
N ARG A 78 -5.08 21.83 -21.12
CA ARG A 78 -3.66 22.13 -21.38
C ARG A 78 -2.88 20.98 -22.06
N ARG A 79 -3.57 19.88 -22.38
CA ARG A 79 -2.93 18.70 -22.99
C ARG A 79 -3.26 18.64 -24.46
N ASP A 80 -2.23 18.45 -25.28
CA ASP A 80 -2.42 18.02 -26.66
C ASP A 80 -2.95 16.58 -26.69
N VAL A 81 -3.72 16.28 -27.73
CA VAL A 81 -4.28 14.93 -27.95
C VAL A 81 -3.12 13.95 -28.09
N GLY A 82 -3.08 12.95 -27.21
CA GLY A 82 -1.99 11.95 -27.19
C GLY A 82 -0.78 12.32 -26.34
N ALA A 83 -0.60 13.57 -25.90
CA ALA A 83 0.51 13.94 -25.04
C ALA A 83 0.23 13.68 -23.54
N GLY A 84 1.21 13.11 -22.83
CA GLY A 84 1.20 13.03 -21.37
C GLY A 84 1.65 14.32 -20.69
N LEU A 85 1.25 14.57 -19.43
CA LEU A 85 1.78 15.68 -18.62
C LEU A 85 3.29 15.55 -18.37
N LEU A 86 3.81 14.34 -18.38
CA LEU A 86 5.22 14.01 -18.30
C LEU A 86 5.66 13.50 -19.67
N ALA A 87 6.67 14.14 -20.26
CA ALA A 87 7.27 13.67 -21.49
C ALA A 87 7.80 12.24 -21.29
N GLU A 88 7.48 11.36 -22.25
CA GLU A 88 8.07 10.01 -22.24
C GLU A 88 9.57 10.15 -22.50
N ARG A 89 10.36 9.68 -21.53
CA ARG A 89 11.80 9.57 -21.75
C ARG A 89 12.05 8.33 -22.61
N PRO A 90 12.60 8.47 -23.83
CA PRO A 90 12.99 7.30 -24.60
C PRO A 90 14.01 6.51 -23.76
N GLY A 91 13.78 5.21 -23.68
CA GLY A 91 14.75 4.29 -23.05
C GLY A 91 16.04 4.24 -23.88
N ALA A 92 17.06 3.55 -23.35
CA ALA A 92 18.28 3.26 -24.11
C ALA A 92 17.90 2.52 -25.41
N GLY A 93 18.47 2.92 -26.53
CA GLY A 93 18.21 2.31 -27.85
C GLY A 93 18.72 0.88 -27.98
N THR A 94 19.60 0.44 -27.07
CA THR A 94 20.16 -0.92 -26.99
C THR A 94 19.89 -1.52 -25.62
N ALA A 95 19.56 -2.79 -25.59
CA ALA A 95 19.40 -3.54 -24.34
C ALA A 95 20.78 -3.72 -23.68
N GLY A 96 20.92 -3.32 -22.42
CA GLY A 96 22.14 -3.60 -21.67
C GLY A 96 22.29 -5.10 -21.37
N PRO A 97 23.52 -5.57 -21.05
CA PRO A 97 23.80 -7.00 -20.78
C PRO A 97 22.96 -7.57 -19.62
N ALA A 98 22.50 -6.72 -18.71
CA ALA A 98 21.60 -7.11 -17.63
C ALA A 98 20.19 -7.49 -18.10
N LEU A 99 19.82 -7.30 -19.37
CA LEU A 99 18.52 -7.67 -19.95
C LEU A 99 18.56 -8.95 -20.77
N ALA A 100 19.55 -9.79 -20.55
CA ALA A 100 19.82 -10.99 -21.37
C ALA A 100 18.88 -12.18 -21.11
N GLY A 101 17.72 -12.01 -20.45
CA GLY A 101 16.83 -13.14 -20.22
C GLY A 101 15.43 -12.78 -19.71
N PRO A 102 14.49 -13.76 -19.67
CA PRO A 102 13.12 -13.53 -19.27
C PRO A 102 12.98 -13.07 -17.83
N LEU A 103 13.84 -13.53 -16.91
CA LEU A 103 13.85 -13.09 -15.52
C LEU A 103 14.22 -11.60 -15.38
N ALA A 104 15.22 -11.16 -16.13
CA ALA A 104 15.66 -9.77 -16.14
C ALA A 104 14.57 -8.83 -16.70
N LEU A 105 13.85 -9.29 -17.72
CA LEU A 105 12.69 -8.57 -18.26
C LEU A 105 11.54 -8.53 -17.24
N ALA A 106 11.20 -9.67 -16.63
CA ALA A 106 10.19 -9.74 -15.57
C ALA A 106 10.51 -8.78 -14.40
N TRP A 107 11.77 -8.77 -13.95
CA TRP A 107 12.25 -7.83 -12.93
C TRP A 107 12.07 -6.37 -13.35
N ARG A 108 12.54 -6.00 -14.53
CA ARG A 108 12.45 -4.61 -15.01
C ARG A 108 11.00 -4.12 -15.12
N VAL A 109 10.11 -4.99 -15.60
CA VAL A 109 8.68 -4.65 -15.73
C VAL A 109 8.00 -4.58 -14.37
N SER A 110 8.40 -5.42 -13.42
CA SER A 110 7.71 -5.60 -12.13
C SER A 110 8.30 -4.83 -10.97
N ARG A 111 9.56 -4.36 -11.06
CA ARG A 111 10.28 -3.69 -9.94
C ARG A 111 9.48 -2.56 -9.28
N GLY A 112 8.76 -1.75 -10.06
CA GLY A 112 7.95 -0.66 -9.52
C GLY A 112 6.77 -1.16 -8.67
N ALA A 113 6.13 -2.24 -9.09
CA ALA A 113 5.07 -2.87 -8.30
C ALA A 113 5.65 -3.56 -7.05
N LEU A 114 6.78 -4.28 -7.20
CA LEU A 114 7.50 -4.89 -6.08
C LEU A 114 7.83 -3.86 -5.00
N LEU A 115 8.44 -2.74 -5.38
CA LEU A 115 8.80 -1.67 -4.45
C LEU A 115 7.56 -1.07 -3.76
N LEU A 116 6.48 -0.82 -4.51
CA LEU A 116 5.26 -0.26 -3.94
C LEU A 116 4.60 -1.22 -2.94
N TRP A 117 4.50 -2.50 -3.29
CA TRP A 117 3.95 -3.52 -2.39
C TRP A 117 4.83 -3.71 -1.14
N THR A 118 6.15 -3.78 -1.32
CA THR A 118 7.09 -3.89 -0.19
C THR A 118 6.98 -2.69 0.75
N ALA A 119 6.95 -1.47 0.20
CA ALA A 119 6.76 -0.26 1.00
C ALA A 119 5.43 -0.25 1.76
N GLY A 120 4.33 -0.69 1.12
CA GLY A 120 3.02 -0.82 1.76
C GLY A 120 3.01 -1.84 2.90
N LEU A 121 3.62 -3.00 2.69
CA LEU A 121 3.73 -4.04 3.72
C LEU A 121 4.63 -3.59 4.88
N CYS A 122 5.75 -2.91 4.61
CA CYS A 122 6.61 -2.33 5.65
C CYS A 122 5.88 -1.24 6.46
N LEU A 123 5.10 -0.39 5.80
CA LEU A 123 4.28 0.61 6.48
C LEU A 123 3.23 -0.03 7.39
N TYR A 124 2.59 -1.10 6.92
CA TYR A 124 1.67 -1.89 7.74
C TYR A 124 2.40 -2.53 8.94
N GLY A 125 3.58 -3.12 8.73
CA GLY A 125 4.42 -3.67 9.80
C GLY A 125 4.80 -2.62 10.85
N LEU A 126 5.19 -1.43 10.41
CA LEU A 126 5.49 -0.30 11.28
C LEU A 126 4.28 0.09 12.13
N MET A 127 3.11 0.17 11.53
CA MET A 127 1.87 0.49 12.26
C MET A 127 1.55 -0.57 13.32
N ILE A 128 1.64 -1.85 12.96
CA ILE A 128 1.36 -2.93 13.91
C ILE A 128 2.36 -2.90 15.07
N GLY A 129 3.65 -2.80 14.79
CA GLY A 129 4.67 -2.75 15.84
C GLY A 129 4.49 -1.57 16.81
N SER A 130 4.07 -0.41 16.29
CA SER A 130 3.85 0.79 17.13
C SER A 130 2.57 0.73 17.98
N VAL A 131 1.57 -0.09 17.59
CA VAL A 131 0.26 -0.14 18.28
C VAL A 131 0.22 -1.26 19.32
N VAL A 132 1.01 -2.33 19.16
CA VAL A 132 0.94 -3.52 20.03
C VAL A 132 1.12 -3.16 21.51
N HIS A 133 2.05 -2.29 21.85
CA HIS A 133 2.26 -1.86 23.25
C HIS A 133 1.07 -1.11 23.84
N GLY A 134 0.40 -0.27 23.05
CA GLY A 134 -0.76 0.50 23.51
C GLY A 134 -2.01 -0.34 23.75
N VAL A 135 -2.13 -1.51 23.13
CA VAL A 135 -3.30 -2.38 23.28
C VAL A 135 -3.41 -2.94 24.68
N GLY A 136 -2.27 -3.26 25.33
CA GLY A 136 -2.25 -3.76 26.71
C GLY A 136 -2.62 -2.70 27.74
N ASP A 137 -2.16 -1.48 27.54
CA ASP A 137 -2.34 -0.36 28.48
C ASP A 137 -3.77 0.20 28.46
N GLU A 138 -4.37 0.40 27.28
CA GLU A 138 -5.74 0.92 27.16
C GLU A 138 -6.82 -0.02 27.71
N VAL A 139 -6.61 -1.32 27.57
CA VAL A 139 -7.57 -2.34 28.09
C VAL A 139 -7.44 -2.50 29.60
N GLY A 140 -6.27 -2.21 30.17
CA GLY A 140 -6.00 -2.32 31.61
C GLY A 140 -6.72 -1.30 32.50
N ASP A 141 -7.26 -0.23 31.92
CA ASP A 141 -7.83 0.90 32.70
C ASP A 141 -9.32 0.74 33.06
N SER A 142 -10.04 -0.19 32.44
CA SER A 142 -11.43 -0.52 32.80
C SER A 142 -11.52 -1.81 33.63
N GLY A 143 -12.12 -1.75 34.81
CA GLY A 143 -12.20 -2.90 35.75
C GLY A 143 -12.84 -4.14 35.15
N LEU A 144 -13.85 -4.00 34.27
CA LEU A 144 -14.52 -5.10 33.56
C LEU A 144 -13.61 -5.72 32.51
N ALA A 145 -12.84 -4.92 31.80
CA ALA A 145 -11.89 -5.41 30.81
C ALA A 145 -10.71 -6.15 31.47
N ARG A 146 -10.26 -5.69 32.63
CA ARG A 146 -9.23 -6.36 33.45
C ARG A 146 -9.64 -7.77 33.86
N ASP A 147 -10.89 -7.97 34.27
CA ASP A 147 -11.44 -9.30 34.63
C ASP A 147 -11.54 -10.23 33.41
N ILE A 148 -11.91 -9.71 32.25
CA ILE A 148 -11.96 -10.47 31.00
C ILE A 148 -10.55 -10.85 30.56
N VAL A 149 -9.61 -9.91 30.59
CA VAL A 149 -8.20 -10.11 30.21
C VAL A 149 -7.52 -11.14 31.12
N THR A 150 -7.74 -11.08 32.44
CA THR A 150 -7.18 -12.07 33.36
C THR A 150 -7.75 -13.47 33.13
N ARG A 151 -9.02 -13.57 32.77
CA ARG A 151 -9.67 -14.87 32.43
C ARG A 151 -9.21 -15.42 31.08
N LEU A 152 -8.79 -14.60 30.14
CA LEU A 152 -8.28 -14.99 28.82
C LEU A 152 -6.78 -15.28 28.80
N GLY A 153 -6.08 -15.22 29.92
CA GLY A 153 -4.66 -15.54 30.00
C GLY A 153 -3.73 -14.33 30.18
N GLY A 154 -4.30 -13.17 30.52
CA GLY A 154 -3.54 -11.94 30.78
C GLY A 154 -3.26 -11.09 29.54
N THR A 155 -2.59 -9.95 29.75
CA THR A 155 -2.24 -8.98 28.69
C THR A 155 -1.33 -9.62 27.62
N ALA A 156 -0.40 -10.48 28.01
CA ALA A 156 0.49 -11.17 27.09
C ALA A 156 -0.25 -12.08 26.08
N ALA A 157 -1.34 -12.74 26.50
CA ALA A 157 -2.14 -13.56 25.59
C ALA A 157 -2.92 -12.68 24.59
N MET A 158 -3.39 -11.50 25.00
CA MET A 158 -4.03 -10.55 24.10
C MET A 158 -3.06 -9.97 23.07
N GLU A 159 -1.86 -9.57 23.47
CA GLU A 159 -0.81 -9.10 22.58
C GLU A 159 -0.45 -10.17 21.55
N GLN A 160 -0.28 -11.43 21.99
CA GLN A 160 0.00 -12.55 21.10
C GLN A 160 -1.16 -12.79 20.10
N ALA A 161 -2.41 -12.73 20.56
CA ALA A 161 -3.57 -12.88 19.68
C ALA A 161 -3.65 -11.73 18.66
N PHE A 162 -3.42 -10.50 19.10
CA PHE A 162 -3.38 -9.34 18.23
C PHE A 162 -2.29 -9.47 17.15
N VAL A 163 -1.07 -9.82 17.56
CA VAL A 163 0.06 -10.04 16.65
C VAL A 163 -0.26 -11.17 15.66
N ALA A 164 -0.83 -12.27 16.12
CA ALA A 164 -1.21 -13.39 15.25
C ALA A 164 -2.24 -12.96 14.19
N ILE A 165 -3.28 -12.21 14.56
CA ILE A 165 -4.28 -11.68 13.64
C ILE A 165 -3.64 -10.69 12.65
N ALA A 166 -2.80 -9.79 13.14
CA ALA A 166 -2.11 -8.80 12.32
C ALA A 166 -1.21 -9.46 11.27
N PHE A 167 -0.44 -10.49 11.65
CA PHE A 167 0.39 -11.25 10.71
C PHE A 167 -0.43 -12.12 9.75
N ALA A 168 -1.58 -12.65 10.18
CA ALA A 168 -2.52 -13.33 9.28
C ALA A 168 -3.06 -12.36 8.20
N MET A 169 -3.43 -11.13 8.57
CA MET A 169 -3.83 -10.09 7.63
C MET A 169 -2.68 -9.69 6.70
N LEU A 170 -1.46 -9.57 7.21
CA LEU A 170 -0.28 -9.30 6.40
C LEU A 170 -0.07 -10.42 5.36
N GLY A 171 -0.24 -11.68 5.74
CA GLY A 171 -0.19 -12.84 4.84
C GLY A 171 -1.27 -12.78 3.74
N MET A 172 -2.49 -12.37 4.10
CA MET A 172 -3.57 -12.17 3.13
C MET A 172 -3.23 -11.06 2.11
N VAL A 173 -2.69 -9.94 2.56
CA VAL A 173 -2.25 -8.85 1.69
C VAL A 173 -1.07 -9.28 0.80
N ALA A 174 -0.13 -10.08 1.35
CA ALA A 174 0.97 -10.64 0.57
C ALA A 174 0.48 -11.63 -0.50
N SER A 175 -0.56 -12.41 -0.24
CA SER A 175 -1.17 -13.28 -1.25
C SER A 175 -1.82 -12.48 -2.39
N ALA A 176 -2.48 -11.36 -2.07
CA ALA A 176 -3.02 -10.45 -3.08
C ALA A 176 -1.90 -9.85 -3.96
N PHE A 177 -0.73 -9.58 -3.38
CA PHE A 177 0.45 -9.17 -4.15
C PHE A 177 0.88 -10.25 -5.16
N VAL A 178 1.01 -11.52 -4.75
CA VAL A 178 1.35 -12.63 -5.65
C VAL A 178 0.33 -12.75 -6.78
N ILE A 179 -0.97 -12.71 -6.45
CA ILE A 179 -2.06 -12.75 -7.44
C ILE A 179 -1.94 -11.58 -8.43
N SER A 180 -1.67 -10.37 -7.95
CA SER A 180 -1.51 -9.18 -8.80
C SER A 180 -0.36 -9.31 -9.80
N MET A 181 0.72 -10.00 -9.41
CA MET A 181 1.86 -10.29 -10.28
C MET A 181 1.50 -11.33 -11.34
N LEU A 182 0.73 -12.36 -10.99
CA LEU A 182 0.26 -13.38 -11.95
C LEU A 182 -0.77 -12.80 -12.94
N LEU A 183 -1.68 -11.95 -12.46
CA LEU A 183 -2.60 -11.24 -13.35
C LEU A 183 -1.87 -10.32 -14.33
N ARG A 184 -0.72 -9.78 -13.97
CA ARG A 184 0.12 -9.02 -14.89
C ARG A 184 0.67 -9.91 -16.01
N LEU A 185 1.11 -11.12 -15.69
CA LEU A 185 1.54 -12.09 -16.70
C LEU A 185 0.43 -12.34 -17.73
N HIS A 186 -0.79 -12.57 -17.24
CA HIS A 186 -1.97 -12.74 -18.08
C HIS A 186 -2.26 -11.51 -18.98
N GLN A 187 -2.07 -10.31 -18.46
CA GLN A 187 -2.19 -9.08 -19.24
C GLN A 187 -1.13 -8.97 -20.34
N GLU A 188 0.08 -9.42 -20.11
CA GLU A 188 1.13 -9.43 -21.14
C GLU A 188 0.81 -10.46 -22.26
N GLU A 189 0.13 -11.56 -21.94
CA GLU A 189 -0.34 -12.54 -22.91
C GLU A 189 -1.49 -11.97 -23.76
N ILE A 190 -2.55 -11.44 -23.15
CA ILE A 190 -3.72 -10.88 -23.88
C ILE A 190 -3.31 -9.70 -24.78
N THR A 191 -2.33 -8.92 -24.38
CA THR A 191 -1.86 -7.77 -25.17
C THR A 191 -0.88 -8.13 -26.27
N GLY A 192 -0.59 -9.43 -26.49
CA GLY A 192 0.33 -9.94 -27.52
C GLY A 192 1.82 -9.62 -27.26
N ARG A 193 2.15 -8.99 -26.13
CA ARG A 193 3.55 -8.66 -25.80
C ARG A 193 4.38 -9.90 -25.44
N ALA A 194 3.73 -10.93 -24.92
CA ALA A 194 4.38 -12.21 -24.66
C ALA A 194 4.83 -12.88 -25.96
N GLU A 195 4.12 -12.70 -27.09
CA GLU A 195 4.45 -13.29 -28.38
C GLU A 195 5.82 -12.83 -28.88
N THR A 196 6.17 -11.57 -28.70
CA THR A 196 7.49 -11.04 -29.11
C THR A 196 8.63 -11.68 -28.33
N ALA A 197 8.41 -12.02 -27.04
CA ALA A 197 9.39 -12.71 -26.21
C ALA A 197 9.45 -14.22 -26.52
N LEU A 198 8.30 -14.83 -26.83
CA LEU A 198 8.16 -16.26 -27.12
C LEU A 198 8.51 -16.62 -28.57
N ALA A 199 8.55 -15.63 -29.47
CA ALA A 199 9.05 -15.82 -30.84
C ALA A 199 10.56 -16.10 -30.90
N GLY A 200 11.28 -15.79 -29.79
CA GLY A 200 12.70 -16.11 -29.63
C GLY A 200 12.94 -17.49 -29.02
N SER A 201 14.14 -17.71 -28.48
CA SER A 201 14.58 -18.99 -27.89
C SER A 201 14.04 -19.23 -26.46
N VAL A 202 13.01 -18.49 -26.01
CA VAL A 202 12.46 -18.58 -24.64
C VAL A 202 11.28 -19.53 -24.63
N SER A 203 11.37 -20.62 -23.84
CA SER A 203 10.25 -21.51 -23.64
C SER A 203 9.16 -20.91 -22.76
N ARG A 204 7.90 -21.30 -22.97
CA ARG A 204 6.75 -20.84 -22.18
C ARG A 204 6.92 -21.15 -20.68
N THR A 205 7.48 -22.31 -20.36
CA THR A 205 7.76 -22.71 -18.97
C THR A 205 8.79 -21.81 -18.32
N ARG A 206 9.86 -21.43 -19.02
CA ARG A 206 10.88 -20.51 -18.52
C ARG A 206 10.33 -19.10 -18.34
N TRP A 207 9.46 -18.65 -19.24
CA TRP A 207 8.73 -17.39 -19.12
C TRP A 207 7.86 -17.36 -17.86
N LEU A 208 6.99 -18.36 -17.68
CA LEU A 208 6.11 -18.49 -16.51
C LEU A 208 6.92 -18.59 -15.21
N ALA A 209 7.95 -19.45 -15.18
CA ALA A 209 8.81 -19.66 -14.02
C ALA A 209 9.51 -18.36 -13.59
N SER A 210 9.87 -17.47 -14.52
CA SER A 210 10.48 -16.17 -14.22
C SER A 210 9.53 -15.25 -13.46
N TYR A 211 8.27 -15.17 -13.86
CA TYR A 211 7.27 -14.35 -13.16
C TYR A 211 6.82 -14.96 -11.84
N LEU A 212 6.59 -16.27 -11.82
CA LEU A 212 6.21 -16.99 -10.59
C LEU A 212 7.32 -16.94 -9.54
N GLY A 213 8.56 -17.21 -9.94
CA GLY A 213 9.72 -17.14 -9.08
C GLY A 213 9.89 -15.73 -8.50
N LEU A 214 9.73 -14.69 -9.33
CA LEU A 214 9.81 -13.30 -8.90
C LEU A 214 8.66 -12.93 -7.95
N ALA A 215 7.44 -13.43 -8.18
CA ALA A 215 6.30 -13.18 -7.31
C ALA A 215 6.50 -13.82 -5.93
N ILE A 216 6.93 -15.09 -5.88
CA ILE A 216 7.19 -15.80 -4.62
C ILE A 216 8.38 -15.20 -3.87
N ALA A 217 9.51 -15.02 -4.53
CA ALA A 217 10.69 -14.44 -3.90
C ALA A 217 10.45 -13.00 -3.46
N GLY A 218 9.78 -12.20 -4.29
CA GLY A 218 9.42 -10.82 -3.98
C GLY A 218 8.48 -10.70 -2.79
N SER A 219 7.45 -11.55 -2.70
CA SER A 219 6.55 -11.57 -1.55
C SER A 219 7.26 -12.05 -0.28
N GLY A 220 8.13 -13.06 -0.37
CA GLY A 220 8.93 -13.53 0.75
C GLY A 220 9.85 -12.44 1.30
N VAL A 221 10.58 -11.73 0.44
CA VAL A 221 11.42 -10.59 0.84
C VAL A 221 10.58 -9.47 1.44
N ALA A 222 9.44 -9.13 0.84
CA ALA A 222 8.57 -8.09 1.35
C ALA A 222 8.00 -8.43 2.75
N MET A 223 7.62 -9.69 2.98
CA MET A 223 7.16 -10.18 4.28
C MET A 223 8.27 -10.17 5.33
N LEU A 224 9.49 -10.57 4.96
CA LEU A 224 10.65 -10.50 5.87
C LEU A 224 10.94 -9.06 6.27
N LEU A 225 10.95 -8.13 5.32
CA LEU A 225 11.17 -6.71 5.60
C LEU A 225 10.05 -6.13 6.46
N ALA A 226 8.79 -6.44 6.18
CA ALA A 226 7.66 -5.99 6.98
C ALA A 226 7.72 -6.54 8.42
N GLY A 227 8.06 -7.83 8.56
CA GLY A 227 8.23 -8.46 9.87
C GLY A 227 9.40 -7.88 10.67
N THR A 228 10.53 -7.59 10.02
CA THR A 228 11.67 -6.93 10.68
C THR A 228 11.33 -5.50 11.11
N VAL A 229 10.61 -4.74 10.29
CA VAL A 229 10.15 -3.39 10.65
C VAL A 229 9.18 -3.46 11.84
N ALA A 230 8.22 -4.39 11.83
CA ALA A 230 7.30 -4.59 12.95
C ALA A 230 8.04 -4.98 14.24
N GLY A 231 9.01 -5.89 14.15
CA GLY A 231 9.83 -6.30 15.30
C GLY A 231 10.69 -5.19 15.88
N LEU A 232 11.29 -4.36 15.02
CA LEU A 232 12.08 -3.21 15.45
C LEU A 232 11.21 -2.14 16.13
N THR A 233 10.01 -1.89 15.61
CA THR A 233 9.08 -0.91 16.22
C THR A 233 8.41 -1.44 17.48
N TYR A 234 8.31 -2.76 17.64
CA TYR A 234 7.86 -3.39 18.88
C TYR A 234 8.93 -3.34 19.98
N GLY A 235 10.22 -3.36 19.63
CA GLY A 235 11.35 -3.35 20.58
C GLY A 235 11.79 -1.96 21.06
N ILE A 236 11.20 -0.88 20.53
CA ILE A 236 11.48 0.51 20.91
C ILE A 236 10.37 1.02 21.82
#